data_7cff841016faed6c71373df40237d5f6
#
_entry.id   7cff841016faed6c71373df40237d5f6
#
_cell.length_a   1.000
_cell.length_b   1.000
_cell.length_c   1.000
_cell.angle_alpha   90.00
_cell.angle_beta   90.00
_cell.angle_gamma   90.00
#
_symmetry.space_group_name_H-M   'P 1'
#
loop_
_entity.id
_entity.type
_entity.pdbx_description
1 polymer ?
#
loop_
_entity_poly.entity_id
_entity_poly.type
_entity_poly.pdbx_seq_one_letter_code
_entity_poly.pdbx_strand_id
1 'polypeptide(L)'
;LSRLLLSGMRFYSLILIVLAGSSGCVYFNTFYNAQKYFRQAEKERRVHEEQHASWELEEGATEAFQVPRPQKADQLYDQAARKASRVLEEYKDSELVDDAMFLMGRSFYWRGEYLRAIQSFRDLEINFPSSDYFNEARYWRALCMEKQRVYDQAQQLHRTLFEEAEEEIAALAGWRLGEIAFQNEDYIAAVQEYQSALDAFPGAEIRAGLWLNLGSA
;
A
#
# COMPACT_ATOMS: atom_id res chain seq x y z
N LEU A 1 60.10 6.35 -9.49
CA LEU A 1 58.88 7.20 -9.60
C LEU A 1 57.65 6.39 -10.07
N SER A 2 57.78 5.48 -11.04
CA SER A 2 56.67 4.73 -11.62
C SER A 2 55.96 3.75 -10.63
N ARG A 3 56.70 3.18 -9.69
CA ARG A 3 56.10 2.25 -8.66
C ARG A 3 55.32 2.96 -7.55
N LEU A 4 55.65 4.20 -7.23
CA LEU A 4 54.92 5.01 -6.25
C LEU A 4 53.59 5.53 -6.81
N LEU A 5 53.51 5.86 -8.10
CA LEU A 5 52.29 6.30 -8.77
C LEU A 5 51.25 5.15 -8.90
N LEU A 6 51.75 3.93 -9.18
CA LEU A 6 50.90 2.73 -9.28
C LEU A 6 50.31 2.29 -7.92
N SER A 7 51.04 2.49 -6.82
CA SER A 7 50.55 2.19 -5.48
C SER A 7 49.48 3.18 -5.04
N GLY A 8 49.62 4.46 -5.37
CA GLY A 8 48.62 5.48 -5.10
C GLY A 8 47.29 5.24 -5.85
N MET A 9 47.35 4.92 -7.14
CA MET A 9 46.16 4.60 -7.93
C MET A 9 45.39 3.38 -7.42
N ARG A 10 46.07 2.34 -6.94
CA ARG A 10 45.43 1.16 -6.32
C ARG A 10 44.76 1.48 -4.99
N PHE A 11 45.31 2.38 -4.21
CA PHE A 11 44.74 2.85 -2.95
C PHE A 11 43.48 3.68 -3.19
N TYR A 12 43.48 4.58 -4.18
CA TYR A 12 42.28 5.36 -4.53
C TYR A 12 41.16 4.50 -5.12
N SER A 13 41.51 3.47 -5.95
CA SER A 13 40.51 2.50 -6.44
C SER A 13 39.86 1.69 -5.30
N LEU A 14 40.63 1.25 -4.30
CA LEU A 14 40.12 0.54 -3.15
C LEU A 14 39.19 1.40 -2.28
N ILE A 15 39.57 2.66 -2.06
CA ILE A 15 38.72 3.62 -1.31
C ILE A 15 37.40 3.90 -2.05
N LEU A 16 37.44 4.03 -3.37
CA LEU A 16 36.24 4.23 -4.20
C LEU A 16 35.30 3.02 -4.16
N ILE A 17 35.84 1.80 -4.18
CA ILE A 17 35.05 0.56 -4.08
C ILE A 17 34.41 0.40 -2.69
N VAL A 18 35.13 0.76 -1.63
CA VAL A 18 34.59 0.73 -0.25
C VAL A 18 33.50 1.78 -0.03
N LEU A 19 33.66 2.98 -0.61
CA LEU A 19 32.63 4.03 -0.54
C LEU A 19 31.38 3.68 -1.34
N ALA A 20 31.52 3.08 -2.52
CA ALA A 20 30.39 2.60 -3.32
C ALA A 20 29.64 1.44 -2.63
N GLY A 21 30.37 0.52 -2.00
CA GLY A 21 29.78 -0.59 -1.24
C GLY A 21 29.02 -0.15 0.01
N SER A 22 29.49 0.91 0.70
CA SER A 22 28.84 1.41 1.91
C SER A 22 27.50 2.12 1.63
N SER A 23 27.39 2.79 0.51
CA SER A 23 26.16 3.47 0.10
C SER A 23 25.02 2.46 -0.16
N GLY A 24 25.30 1.33 -0.81
CA GLY A 24 24.34 0.26 -1.05
C GLY A 24 23.82 -0.36 0.24
N CYS A 25 24.70 -0.63 1.21
CA CYS A 25 24.30 -1.21 2.49
C CYS A 25 23.39 -0.29 3.32
N VAL A 26 23.67 1.01 3.36
CA VAL A 26 22.86 2.00 4.10
C VAL A 26 21.47 2.15 3.48
N TYR A 27 21.41 2.16 2.17
CA TYR A 27 20.19 2.23 1.40
C TYR A 27 19.25 1.03 1.63
N PHE A 28 19.76 -0.20 1.42
CA PHE A 28 19.01 -1.41 1.72
C PHE A 28 18.55 -1.46 3.17
N ASN A 29 19.38 -1.03 4.11
CA ASN A 29 19.02 -0.97 5.52
C ASN A 29 17.88 0.03 5.79
N THR A 30 17.85 1.18 5.11
CA THR A 30 16.79 2.19 5.29
C THR A 30 15.45 1.67 4.82
N PHE A 31 15.36 1.10 3.62
CA PHE A 31 14.13 0.52 3.09
C PHE A 31 13.72 -0.76 3.84
N TYR A 32 14.67 -1.64 4.16
CA TYR A 32 14.39 -2.82 4.99
C TYR A 32 13.77 -2.43 6.34
N ASN A 33 14.26 -1.37 6.98
CA ASN A 33 13.67 -0.89 8.23
C ASN A 33 12.26 -0.31 8.01
N ALA A 34 12.00 0.39 6.90
CA ALA A 34 10.65 0.82 6.55
C ALA A 34 9.68 -0.36 6.46
N GLN A 35 10.04 -1.39 5.70
CA GLN A 35 9.25 -2.62 5.58
C GLN A 35 9.07 -3.36 6.92
N LYS A 36 10.12 -3.38 7.74
CA LYS A 36 10.06 -4.00 9.08
C LYS A 36 9.04 -3.31 9.97
N TYR A 37 9.07 -1.98 10.04
CA TYR A 37 8.11 -1.21 10.82
C TYR A 37 6.69 -1.39 10.28
N PHE A 38 6.52 -1.38 8.96
CA PHE A 38 5.22 -1.62 8.32
C PHE A 38 4.66 -2.99 8.70
N ARG A 39 5.44 -4.08 8.55
CA ARG A 39 5.00 -5.43 8.94
C ARG A 39 4.66 -5.55 10.43
N GLN A 40 5.39 -4.84 11.28
CA GLN A 40 5.07 -4.80 12.71
C GLN A 40 3.76 -4.06 12.98
N ALA A 41 3.52 -2.94 12.28
CA ALA A 41 2.27 -2.18 12.35
C ALA A 41 1.07 -3.04 11.91
N GLU A 42 1.19 -3.76 10.78
CA GLU A 42 0.18 -4.68 10.29
C GLU A 42 -0.16 -5.77 11.33
N LYS A 43 0.86 -6.32 11.98
CA LYS A 43 0.65 -7.32 13.04
C LYS A 43 -0.11 -6.73 14.23
N GLU A 44 0.28 -5.55 14.71
CA GLU A 44 -0.40 -4.89 15.83
C GLU A 44 -1.85 -4.53 15.48
N ARG A 45 -2.09 -4.06 14.26
CA ARG A 45 -3.43 -3.75 13.77
C ARG A 45 -4.31 -5.01 13.73
N ARG A 46 -3.82 -6.11 13.12
CA ARG A 46 -4.57 -7.38 13.05
C ARG A 46 -4.95 -7.92 14.42
N VAL A 47 -3.98 -7.97 15.35
CA VAL A 47 -4.27 -8.44 16.71
C VAL A 47 -5.33 -7.59 17.39
N HIS A 48 -5.30 -6.28 17.16
CA HIS A 48 -6.31 -5.38 17.70
C HIS A 48 -7.71 -5.61 17.07
N GLU A 49 -7.78 -5.80 15.76
CA GLU A 49 -9.03 -6.08 15.03
C GLU A 49 -9.62 -7.44 15.44
N GLU A 50 -8.79 -8.48 15.54
CA GLU A 50 -9.22 -9.80 16.02
C GLU A 50 -9.80 -9.75 17.46
N GLN A 51 -9.18 -8.97 18.33
CA GLN A 51 -9.68 -8.78 19.70
C GLN A 51 -11.02 -8.06 19.74
N HIS A 52 -11.24 -7.09 18.84
CA HIS A 52 -12.51 -6.35 18.80
C HIS A 52 -13.61 -7.07 18.03
N ALA A 53 -13.29 -7.82 16.98
CA ALA A 53 -14.28 -8.62 16.25
C ALA A 53 -14.98 -9.67 17.13
N SER A 54 -14.28 -10.22 18.13
CA SER A 54 -14.89 -11.15 19.10
C SER A 54 -15.93 -10.48 20.01
N TRP A 55 -15.75 -9.20 20.34
CA TRP A 55 -16.70 -8.46 21.19
C TRP A 55 -18.00 -8.07 20.46
N GLU A 56 -17.90 -7.72 19.15
CA GLU A 56 -19.09 -7.42 18.34
C GLU A 56 -20.03 -8.61 18.23
N LEU A 57 -19.48 -9.82 18.21
CA LEU A 57 -20.27 -11.06 18.19
C LEU A 57 -20.95 -11.37 19.55
N GLU A 58 -20.35 -10.96 20.67
CA GLU A 58 -20.87 -11.23 22.02
C GLU A 58 -21.92 -10.20 22.47
N GLU A 59 -21.79 -8.94 22.09
CA GLU A 59 -22.63 -7.84 22.58
C GLU A 59 -23.78 -7.43 21.65
N GLY A 60 -23.89 -7.98 20.44
CA GLY A 60 -24.94 -7.66 19.46
C GLY A 60 -24.98 -6.16 19.11
N ALA A 61 -23.81 -5.57 18.87
CA ALA A 61 -23.64 -4.15 18.65
C ALA A 61 -24.48 -3.65 17.47
N THR A 62 -25.51 -2.85 17.80
CA THR A 62 -26.45 -2.25 16.82
C THR A 62 -26.00 -0.89 16.29
N GLU A 63 -24.88 -0.36 16.76
CA GLU A 63 -24.26 0.87 16.26
C GLU A 63 -22.84 0.56 15.81
N ALA A 64 -22.47 1.07 14.62
CA ALA A 64 -21.13 0.96 14.07
C ALA A 64 -20.10 1.63 15.00
N PHE A 65 -19.66 0.91 16.02
CA PHE A 65 -18.61 1.33 16.92
C PHE A 65 -17.30 1.36 16.11
N GLN A 66 -16.81 2.55 15.82
CA GLN A 66 -15.51 2.68 15.19
C GLN A 66 -14.44 2.25 16.18
N VAL A 67 -13.91 1.05 16.02
CA VAL A 67 -12.80 0.55 16.82
C VAL A 67 -11.64 1.55 16.76
N PRO A 68 -11.21 2.14 17.90
CA PRO A 68 -10.13 3.09 17.90
C PRO A 68 -8.85 2.44 17.35
N ARG A 69 -8.15 3.13 16.48
CA ARG A 69 -6.89 2.63 15.92
C ARG A 69 -5.86 2.36 17.04
N PRO A 70 -5.15 1.23 17.02
CA PRO A 70 -4.15 0.94 18.03
C PRO A 70 -2.99 1.93 17.94
N GLN A 71 -2.78 2.72 18.98
CA GLN A 71 -1.75 3.77 19.02
C GLN A 71 -0.36 3.24 18.65
N LYS A 72 -0.06 2.01 19.03
CA LYS A 72 1.22 1.35 18.71
C LYS A 72 1.37 1.11 17.21
N ALA A 73 0.31 0.69 16.52
CA ALA A 73 0.32 0.53 15.07
C ALA A 73 0.51 1.88 14.37
N ASP A 74 -0.20 2.93 14.80
CA ASP A 74 -0.03 4.28 14.27
C ASP A 74 1.42 4.79 14.36
N GLN A 75 2.09 4.56 15.49
CA GLN A 75 3.50 4.91 15.67
C GLN A 75 4.43 4.13 14.73
N LEU A 76 4.15 2.84 14.53
CA LEU A 76 4.93 1.99 13.65
C LEU A 76 4.74 2.37 12.17
N TYR A 77 3.50 2.68 11.74
CA TYR A 77 3.24 3.21 10.40
C TYR A 77 3.92 4.56 10.18
N ASP A 78 3.96 5.44 11.19
CA ASP A 78 4.71 6.70 11.12
C ASP A 78 6.21 6.45 10.88
N GLN A 79 6.80 5.52 11.63
CA GLN A 79 8.20 5.13 11.45
C GLN A 79 8.46 4.54 10.06
N ALA A 80 7.54 3.70 9.56
CA ALA A 80 7.62 3.15 8.22
C ALA A 80 7.60 4.25 7.16
N ALA A 81 6.62 5.18 7.22
CA ALA A 81 6.51 6.29 6.30
C ALA A 81 7.75 7.20 6.32
N ARG A 82 8.28 7.54 7.51
CA ARG A 82 9.52 8.35 7.64
C ARG A 82 10.73 7.66 7.03
N LYS A 83 10.86 6.34 7.18
CA LYS A 83 11.98 5.59 6.58
C LYS A 83 11.83 5.47 5.08
N ALA A 84 10.60 5.30 4.58
CA ALA A 84 10.31 5.31 3.15
C ALA A 84 10.58 6.71 2.54
N SER A 85 10.15 7.80 3.17
CA SER A 85 10.46 9.18 2.74
C SER A 85 11.96 9.43 2.59
N ARG A 86 12.77 8.90 3.51
CA ARG A 86 14.24 9.03 3.40
C ARG A 86 14.82 8.32 2.17
N VAL A 87 14.21 7.22 1.71
CA VAL A 87 14.61 6.59 0.44
C VAL A 87 14.39 7.55 -0.72
N LEU A 88 13.24 8.20 -0.76
CA LEU A 88 12.88 9.18 -1.79
C LEU A 88 13.79 10.43 -1.79
N GLU A 89 14.23 10.87 -0.60
CA GLU A 89 15.05 12.08 -0.44
C GLU A 89 16.53 11.82 -0.74
N GLU A 90 17.07 10.71 -0.19
CA GLU A 90 18.50 10.42 -0.19
C GLU A 90 18.94 9.53 -1.37
N TYR A 91 17.99 8.77 -1.99
CA TYR A 91 18.31 7.72 -2.99
C TYR A 91 17.38 7.76 -4.22
N LYS A 92 17.24 8.93 -4.82
CA LYS A 92 16.28 9.22 -5.90
C LYS A 92 16.44 8.35 -7.16
N ASP A 93 17.65 7.89 -7.40
CA ASP A 93 17.99 7.08 -8.60
C ASP A 93 17.91 5.56 -8.33
N SER A 94 17.30 5.19 -7.22
CA SER A 94 17.25 3.80 -6.82
C SER A 94 16.03 3.07 -7.40
N GLU A 95 16.21 1.78 -7.66
CA GLU A 95 15.16 0.87 -8.09
C GLU A 95 14.06 0.63 -7.02
N LEU A 96 14.27 1.04 -5.74
CA LEU A 96 13.29 0.89 -4.66
C LEU A 96 12.48 2.18 -4.39
N VAL A 97 12.52 3.16 -5.26
CA VAL A 97 11.81 4.43 -5.05
C VAL A 97 10.30 4.23 -5.16
N ASP A 98 9.83 3.47 -6.13
CA ASP A 98 8.41 3.11 -6.29
C ASP A 98 7.92 2.22 -5.15
N ASP A 99 8.69 1.20 -4.73
CA ASP A 99 8.43 0.42 -3.51
C ASP A 99 8.27 1.33 -2.28
N ALA A 100 9.17 2.31 -2.12
CA ALA A 100 9.13 3.22 -0.98
C ALA A 100 7.91 4.16 -1.05
N MET A 101 7.54 4.66 -2.24
CA MET A 101 6.33 5.46 -2.45
C MET A 101 5.07 4.65 -2.12
N PHE A 102 5.01 3.41 -2.57
CA PHE A 102 3.90 2.52 -2.32
C PHE A 102 3.74 2.23 -0.82
N LEU A 103 4.84 1.85 -0.14
CA LEU A 103 4.86 1.60 1.30
C LEU A 103 4.46 2.84 2.10
N MET A 104 4.91 4.04 1.67
CA MET A 104 4.56 5.32 2.28
C MET A 104 3.06 5.60 2.14
N GLY A 105 2.50 5.41 0.95
CA GLY A 105 1.06 5.57 0.69
C GLY A 105 0.21 4.67 1.57
N ARG A 106 0.55 3.38 1.66
CA ARG A 106 -0.14 2.43 2.55
C ARG A 106 -0.01 2.80 4.03
N SER A 107 1.16 3.27 4.45
CA SER A 107 1.36 3.72 5.83
C SER A 107 0.47 4.91 6.17
N PHE A 108 0.31 5.87 5.26
CA PHE A 108 -0.61 6.99 5.44
C PHE A 108 -2.09 6.56 5.43
N TYR A 109 -2.47 5.60 4.57
CA TYR A 109 -3.81 5.05 4.56
C TYR A 109 -4.20 4.50 5.94
N TRP A 110 -3.39 3.63 6.51
CA TRP A 110 -3.67 3.01 7.80
C TRP A 110 -3.64 3.99 8.97
N ARG A 111 -2.94 5.11 8.84
CA ARG A 111 -2.99 6.23 9.80
C ARG A 111 -4.20 7.15 9.60
N GLY A 112 -5.05 6.90 8.57
CA GLY A 112 -6.17 7.76 8.21
C GLY A 112 -5.77 9.08 7.58
N GLU A 113 -4.52 9.24 7.15
CA GLU A 113 -3.98 10.41 6.45
C GLU A 113 -4.24 10.28 4.94
N TYR A 114 -5.53 10.12 4.58
CA TYR A 114 -5.93 9.74 3.22
C TYR A 114 -5.47 10.70 2.12
N LEU A 115 -5.42 12.00 2.39
CA LEU A 115 -4.93 12.98 1.40
C LEU A 115 -3.45 12.78 1.09
N ARG A 116 -2.64 12.45 2.10
CA ARG A 116 -1.21 12.14 1.91
C ARG A 116 -1.03 10.81 1.20
N ALA A 117 -1.87 9.82 1.50
CA ALA A 117 -1.87 8.54 0.80
C ALA A 117 -2.21 8.73 -0.68
N ILE A 118 -3.28 9.48 -1.00
CA ILE A 118 -3.66 9.82 -2.39
C ILE A 118 -2.50 10.45 -3.14
N GLN A 119 -1.81 11.40 -2.51
CA GLN A 119 -0.66 12.05 -3.15
C GLN A 119 0.48 11.06 -3.42
N SER A 120 0.83 10.21 -2.44
CA SER A 120 1.90 9.21 -2.61
C SER A 120 1.59 8.21 -3.74
N PHE A 121 0.36 7.71 -3.82
CA PHE A 121 -0.05 6.80 -4.88
C PHE A 121 -0.08 7.49 -6.25
N ARG A 122 -0.59 8.73 -6.31
CA ARG A 122 -0.60 9.51 -7.54
C ARG A 122 0.80 9.82 -8.05
N ASP A 123 1.74 10.15 -7.16
CA ASP A 123 3.12 10.40 -7.52
C ASP A 123 3.80 9.13 -8.07
N LEU A 124 3.47 7.95 -7.52
CA LEU A 124 3.89 6.66 -8.07
C LEU A 124 3.34 6.47 -9.48
N GLU A 125 2.04 6.64 -9.70
CA GLU A 125 1.39 6.48 -11.01
C GLU A 125 2.03 7.40 -12.08
N ILE A 126 2.35 8.65 -11.72
CA ILE A 126 2.91 9.63 -12.66
C ILE A 126 4.38 9.34 -12.98
N ASN A 127 5.18 9.02 -11.96
CA ASN A 127 6.63 8.92 -12.11
C ASN A 127 7.09 7.49 -12.46
N PHE A 128 6.29 6.47 -12.15
CA PHE A 128 6.62 5.05 -12.33
C PHE A 128 5.48 4.26 -13.00
N PRO A 129 5.08 4.62 -14.25
CA PRO A 129 3.95 3.97 -14.93
C PRO A 129 4.21 2.50 -15.29
N SER A 130 5.46 2.03 -15.20
CA SER A 130 5.85 0.62 -15.39
C SER A 130 6.16 -0.12 -14.10
N SER A 131 5.87 0.47 -12.94
CA SER A 131 6.02 -0.19 -11.65
C SER A 131 5.05 -1.37 -11.50
N ASP A 132 5.49 -2.44 -10.88
CA ASP A 132 4.65 -3.57 -10.52
C ASP A 132 3.50 -3.16 -9.57
N TYR A 133 3.65 -2.03 -8.87
CA TYR A 133 2.63 -1.46 -7.98
C TYR A 133 1.66 -0.50 -8.68
N PHE A 134 1.75 -0.29 -10.00
CA PHE A 134 0.96 0.73 -10.70
C PHE A 134 -0.55 0.57 -10.47
N ASN A 135 -1.11 -0.60 -10.76
CA ASN A 135 -2.54 -0.86 -10.58
C ASN A 135 -2.93 -0.99 -9.10
N GLU A 136 -2.06 -1.57 -8.26
CA GLU A 136 -2.31 -1.66 -6.83
C GLU A 136 -2.33 -0.25 -6.18
N ALA A 137 -1.46 0.67 -6.59
CA ALA A 137 -1.48 2.06 -6.13
C ALA A 137 -2.78 2.78 -6.53
N ARG A 138 -3.26 2.57 -7.75
CA ARG A 138 -4.57 3.10 -8.22
C ARG A 138 -5.72 2.55 -7.36
N TYR A 139 -5.70 1.27 -7.03
CA TYR A 139 -6.69 0.64 -6.17
C TYR A 139 -6.68 1.26 -4.75
N TRP A 140 -5.52 1.36 -4.11
CA TRP A 140 -5.40 2.01 -2.80
C TRP A 140 -5.81 3.49 -2.84
N ARG A 141 -5.53 4.19 -3.93
CA ARG A 141 -5.98 5.57 -4.12
C ARG A 141 -7.51 5.67 -4.18
N ALA A 142 -8.16 4.75 -4.88
CA ALA A 142 -9.63 4.67 -4.90
C ALA A 142 -10.20 4.42 -3.50
N LEU A 143 -9.62 3.49 -2.73
CA LEU A 143 -10.01 3.27 -1.33
C LEU A 143 -9.85 4.52 -0.46
N CYS A 144 -8.78 5.31 -0.67
CA CYS A 144 -8.61 6.59 0.02
C CYS A 144 -9.72 7.59 -0.35
N MET A 145 -10.13 7.65 -1.62
CA MET A 145 -11.22 8.51 -2.10
C MET A 145 -12.56 8.11 -1.45
N GLU A 146 -12.83 6.82 -1.30
CA GLU A 146 -14.02 6.34 -0.59
C GLU A 146 -14.02 6.80 0.89
N LYS A 147 -12.88 6.68 1.58
CA LYS A 147 -12.73 7.18 2.96
C LYS A 147 -12.91 8.70 3.06
N GLN A 148 -12.66 9.45 1.99
CA GLN A 148 -12.92 10.88 1.88
C GLN A 148 -14.34 11.20 1.36
N ARG A 149 -15.18 10.17 1.13
CA ARG A 149 -16.54 10.28 0.57
C ARG A 149 -16.59 10.87 -0.84
N VAL A 150 -15.53 10.72 -1.61
CA VAL A 150 -15.44 11.14 -3.02
C VAL A 150 -15.82 9.94 -3.89
N TYR A 151 -17.05 9.46 -3.73
CA TYR A 151 -17.50 8.18 -4.28
C TYR A 151 -17.51 8.13 -5.81
N ASP A 152 -17.91 9.20 -6.49
CA ASP A 152 -17.97 9.23 -7.97
C ASP A 152 -16.59 8.96 -8.58
N GLN A 153 -15.55 9.61 -8.05
CA GLN A 153 -14.19 9.41 -8.56
C GLN A 153 -13.63 8.03 -8.19
N ALA A 154 -13.93 7.56 -6.99
CA ALA A 154 -13.54 6.22 -6.56
C ALA A 154 -14.18 5.15 -7.46
N GLN A 155 -15.48 5.27 -7.72
CA GLN A 155 -16.23 4.36 -8.58
C GLN A 155 -15.67 4.36 -10.01
N GLN A 156 -15.40 5.53 -10.57
CA GLN A 156 -14.79 5.63 -11.90
C GLN A 156 -13.43 4.93 -11.96
N LEU A 157 -12.60 5.12 -10.94
CA LEU A 157 -11.28 4.48 -10.88
C LEU A 157 -11.39 2.97 -10.70
N HIS A 158 -12.32 2.49 -9.86
CA HIS A 158 -12.59 1.05 -9.75
C HIS A 158 -13.12 0.47 -11.06
N ARG A 159 -13.96 1.19 -11.81
CA ARG A 159 -14.43 0.75 -13.13
C ARG A 159 -13.26 0.58 -14.09
N THR A 160 -12.37 1.55 -14.16
CA THR A 160 -11.19 1.47 -15.02
C THR A 160 -10.28 0.29 -14.61
N LEU A 161 -10.08 0.06 -13.31
CA LEU A 161 -9.29 -1.08 -12.83
C LEU A 161 -9.94 -2.43 -13.13
N PHE A 162 -11.25 -2.53 -13.03
CA PHE A 162 -12.00 -3.73 -13.39
C PHE A 162 -11.81 -4.12 -14.86
N GLU A 163 -11.71 -3.12 -15.73
CA GLU A 163 -11.57 -3.32 -17.19
C GLU A 163 -10.12 -3.51 -17.65
N GLU A 164 -9.13 -2.93 -16.98
CA GLU A 164 -7.76 -2.79 -17.50
C GLU A 164 -6.69 -3.46 -16.65
N ALA A 165 -6.94 -3.77 -15.36
CA ALA A 165 -5.93 -4.29 -14.47
C ALA A 165 -5.77 -5.81 -14.60
N GLU A 166 -4.70 -6.34 -14.00
CA GLU A 166 -4.51 -7.77 -13.80
C GLU A 166 -5.62 -8.40 -12.94
N GLU A 167 -5.84 -9.71 -13.13
CA GLU A 167 -6.98 -10.46 -12.55
C GLU A 167 -7.24 -10.16 -11.07
N GLU A 168 -6.21 -10.12 -10.24
CA GLU A 168 -6.37 -9.93 -8.79
C GLU A 168 -6.91 -8.53 -8.46
N ILE A 169 -6.36 -7.49 -9.05
CA ILE A 169 -6.78 -6.10 -8.81
C ILE A 169 -8.13 -5.82 -9.49
N ALA A 170 -8.35 -6.36 -10.68
CA ALA A 170 -9.61 -6.23 -11.38
C ALA A 170 -10.77 -6.86 -10.58
N ALA A 171 -10.58 -8.06 -10.04
CA ALA A 171 -11.57 -8.71 -9.19
C ALA A 171 -11.90 -7.91 -7.92
N LEU A 172 -10.88 -7.36 -7.26
CA LEU A 172 -11.05 -6.48 -6.10
C LEU A 172 -11.82 -5.20 -6.46
N ALA A 173 -11.49 -4.61 -7.60
CA ALA A 173 -12.16 -3.40 -8.08
C ALA A 173 -13.65 -3.67 -8.41
N GLY A 174 -13.95 -4.78 -9.08
CA GLY A 174 -15.33 -5.21 -9.34
C GLY A 174 -16.12 -5.44 -8.06
N TRP A 175 -15.53 -6.10 -7.07
CA TRP A 175 -16.14 -6.25 -5.75
C TRP A 175 -16.44 -4.89 -5.10
N ARG A 176 -15.49 -3.93 -5.14
CA ARG A 176 -15.70 -2.58 -4.58
C ARG A 176 -16.83 -1.82 -5.26
N LEU A 177 -17.04 -2.01 -6.57
CA LEU A 177 -18.19 -1.43 -7.28
C LEU A 177 -19.52 -1.93 -6.67
N GLY A 178 -19.63 -3.23 -6.40
CA GLY A 178 -20.77 -3.80 -5.71
C GLY A 178 -20.98 -3.23 -4.31
N GLU A 179 -19.90 -3.09 -3.53
CA GLU A 179 -19.94 -2.50 -2.18
C GLU A 179 -20.41 -1.03 -2.21
N ILE A 180 -19.94 -0.23 -3.15
CA ILE A 180 -20.35 1.17 -3.31
C ILE A 180 -21.84 1.25 -3.67
N ALA A 181 -22.33 0.41 -4.59
CA ALA A 181 -23.74 0.35 -4.94
C ALA A 181 -24.60 -0.08 -3.74
N PHE A 182 -24.14 -1.07 -2.97
CA PHE A 182 -24.81 -1.53 -1.76
C PHE A 182 -24.92 -0.43 -0.69
N GLN A 183 -23.81 0.32 -0.45
CA GLN A 183 -23.80 1.44 0.50
C GLN A 183 -24.71 2.60 0.06
N ASN A 184 -24.94 2.74 -1.24
CA ASN A 184 -25.90 3.71 -1.81
C ASN A 184 -27.36 3.19 -1.82
N GLU A 185 -27.61 2.03 -1.22
CA GLU A 185 -28.92 1.35 -1.18
C GLU A 185 -29.45 0.94 -2.58
N ASP A 186 -28.59 0.96 -3.61
CA ASP A 186 -28.90 0.43 -4.93
C ASP A 186 -28.57 -1.07 -4.99
N TYR A 187 -29.43 -1.86 -4.36
CA TYR A 187 -29.24 -3.30 -4.24
C TYR A 187 -29.28 -4.02 -5.58
N ILE A 188 -30.01 -3.47 -6.57
CA ILE A 188 -30.06 -4.06 -7.92
C ILE A 188 -28.72 -3.89 -8.61
N ALA A 189 -28.15 -2.68 -8.59
CA ALA A 189 -26.83 -2.43 -9.13
C ALA A 189 -25.78 -3.24 -8.37
N ALA A 190 -25.85 -3.32 -7.03
CA ALA A 190 -24.92 -4.11 -6.23
C ALA A 190 -24.87 -5.58 -6.67
N VAL A 191 -26.01 -6.22 -6.84
CA VAL A 191 -26.11 -7.62 -7.32
C VAL A 191 -25.51 -7.76 -8.73
N GLN A 192 -25.78 -6.79 -9.62
CA GLN A 192 -25.24 -6.81 -10.99
C GLN A 192 -23.70 -6.68 -10.99
N GLU A 193 -23.14 -5.77 -10.18
CA GLU A 193 -21.69 -5.57 -10.10
C GLU A 193 -21.00 -6.78 -9.48
N TYR A 194 -21.53 -7.36 -8.39
CA TYR A 194 -20.98 -8.58 -7.83
C TYR A 194 -21.04 -9.75 -8.81
N GLN A 195 -22.15 -9.92 -9.53
CA GLN A 195 -22.28 -10.97 -10.54
C GLN A 195 -21.28 -10.76 -11.67
N SER A 196 -21.12 -9.53 -12.17
CA SER A 196 -20.14 -9.21 -13.20
C SER A 196 -18.71 -9.54 -12.77
N ALA A 197 -18.35 -9.23 -11.51
CA ALA A 197 -17.04 -9.56 -10.97
C ALA A 197 -16.83 -11.08 -10.87
N LEU A 198 -17.82 -11.83 -10.40
CA LEU A 198 -17.77 -13.29 -10.30
C LEU A 198 -17.71 -13.98 -11.68
N ASP A 199 -18.46 -13.48 -12.66
CA ASP A 199 -18.48 -14.02 -14.01
C ASP A 199 -17.14 -13.78 -14.73
N ALA A 200 -16.54 -12.60 -14.54
CA ALA A 200 -15.25 -12.25 -15.11
C ALA A 200 -14.08 -13.00 -14.42
N PHE A 201 -14.17 -13.20 -13.10
CA PHE A 201 -13.09 -13.75 -12.27
C PHE A 201 -13.61 -14.86 -11.33
N PRO A 202 -14.08 -16.00 -11.84
CA PRO A 202 -14.72 -17.03 -11.02
C PRO A 202 -13.79 -17.71 -9.98
N GLY A 203 -12.47 -17.55 -10.14
CA GLY A 203 -11.49 -18.03 -9.17
C GLY A 203 -11.10 -17.04 -8.09
N ALA A 204 -11.54 -15.79 -8.18
CA ALA A 204 -11.16 -14.71 -7.28
C ALA A 204 -11.97 -14.69 -5.97
N GLU A 205 -13.08 -15.43 -5.89
CA GLU A 205 -14.01 -15.42 -4.75
C GLU A 205 -13.31 -15.70 -3.42
N ILE A 206 -12.45 -16.71 -3.37
CA ILE A 206 -11.67 -17.05 -2.17
C ILE A 206 -10.56 -16.03 -1.92
N ARG A 207 -9.96 -15.49 -2.98
CA ARG A 207 -8.89 -14.51 -2.88
C ARG A 207 -9.42 -13.13 -2.46
N ALA A 208 -10.54 -12.68 -3.02
CA ALA A 208 -11.20 -11.44 -2.58
C ALA A 208 -11.61 -11.51 -1.11
N GLY A 209 -12.14 -12.63 -0.62
CA GLY A 209 -12.41 -12.86 0.80
C GLY A 209 -11.13 -12.83 1.66
N LEU A 210 -10.03 -13.39 1.16
CA LEU A 210 -8.72 -13.32 1.82
C LEU A 210 -8.14 -11.90 1.82
N TRP A 211 -8.34 -11.13 0.74
CA TRP A 211 -7.90 -9.73 0.65
C TRP A 211 -8.79 -8.78 1.42
N LEU A 212 -10.10 -9.02 1.51
CA LEU A 212 -10.98 -8.32 2.44
C LEU A 212 -10.56 -8.60 3.89
N ASN A 213 -10.17 -9.81 4.23
CA ASN A 213 -9.55 -10.15 5.51
C ASN A 213 -8.11 -9.61 5.63
N LEU A 214 -7.36 -9.42 4.56
CA LEU A 214 -6.04 -8.78 4.53
C LEU A 214 -6.13 -7.26 4.40
N GLY A 215 -7.19 -6.71 3.85
CA GLY A 215 -7.52 -5.27 3.79
C GLY A 215 -8.26 -4.79 5.05
N SER A 216 -9.01 -5.66 5.71
CA SER A 216 -9.51 -5.56 7.07
C SER A 216 -8.59 -6.28 8.06
N ALA A 217 -7.65 -7.08 7.59
CA ALA A 217 -6.65 -7.77 8.38
C ALA A 217 -5.27 -7.08 8.32
#